data_b13674c0eee2956416da5575549ede76
#
_entry.id   b13674c0eee2956416da5575549ede76
#
_cell.length_a   1.000
_cell.length_b   1.000
_cell.length_c   1.000
_cell.angle_alpha   90.00
_cell.angle_beta   90.00
_cell.angle_gamma   90.00
#
_symmetry.space_group_name_H-M   'P 1'
#
loop_
_entity.id
_entity.type
_entity.pdbx_description
1 polymer ?
#
loop_
_entity_poly.entity_id
_entity_poly.type
_entity_poly.pdbx_seq_one_letter_code
_entity_poly.pdbx_strand_id
1 'polypeptide(L)'
;MKISVVIPTYNRKHTLPRALDSVLAQSYKPFEIIVIDDGSSDGTIDMIKSKYPSIKLLESLKPSKSLKGYSPKGVSVARNVGIKQSKGDWIALLDSDDEWTPDKLIKQVQLLKKNEGSVFCHTNEIWIRNGIRVNQHKKHQKYGGYIFKECLDICRISPSSALIHKSIFEHIGLFDESLKVCEDYDLWLRITSNYPVLFLDEFLIKKYGGHEDQLSKTPEGIEQYRIKSLEKIMSSNLLSESQFQAAKDMLITKLQIFANGLEKRQKIDEFNTIQKKIQYWINISFLN
;
A
#
# COMPACT_ATOMS: atom_id res chain seq x y z
N MET A 1 16.13 -16.52 5.22
CA MET A 1 15.69 -15.38 4.39
C MET A 1 16.11 -14.09 5.13
N LYS A 2 16.74 -13.16 4.44
CA LYS A 2 17.04 -11.84 5.03
C LYS A 2 15.88 -10.90 4.78
N ILE A 3 15.18 -10.49 5.84
CA ILE A 3 13.98 -9.65 5.75
C ILE A 3 14.31 -8.26 6.29
N SER A 4 14.15 -7.23 5.46
CA SER A 4 14.14 -5.83 5.90
C SER A 4 12.71 -5.39 6.16
N VAL A 5 12.45 -4.88 7.37
CA VAL A 5 11.15 -4.28 7.70
C VAL A 5 11.21 -2.78 7.42
N VAL A 6 10.30 -2.27 6.62
CA VAL A 6 10.22 -0.86 6.21
C VAL A 6 8.97 -0.22 6.81
N ILE A 7 9.16 0.81 7.61
CA ILE A 7 8.09 1.49 8.36
C ILE A 7 8.12 2.99 8.04
N PRO A 8 7.21 3.50 7.18
CA PRO A 8 7.07 4.93 6.97
C PRO A 8 6.40 5.57 8.19
N THR A 9 6.83 6.75 8.59
CA THR A 9 6.23 7.48 9.72
C THR A 9 6.17 8.97 9.46
N TYR A 10 5.11 9.61 9.95
CA TYR A 10 4.93 11.06 9.98
C TYR A 10 4.00 11.43 11.14
N ASN A 11 4.52 12.15 12.15
CA ASN A 11 3.79 12.53 13.35
C ASN A 11 3.07 11.35 14.03
N ARG A 12 3.83 10.33 14.45
CA ARG A 12 3.32 9.08 15.02
C ARG A 12 3.95 8.73 16.38
N LYS A 13 4.33 9.73 17.17
CA LYS A 13 4.94 9.53 18.50
C LYS A 13 4.18 8.55 19.38
N HIS A 14 2.85 8.53 19.29
CA HIS A 14 1.99 7.71 20.15
C HIS A 14 1.64 6.33 19.58
N THR A 15 1.63 6.15 18.25
CA THR A 15 1.26 4.87 17.61
C THR A 15 2.45 4.05 17.18
N LEU A 16 3.53 4.68 16.72
CA LEU A 16 4.74 4.02 16.26
C LEU A 16 5.38 3.06 17.27
N PRO A 17 5.39 3.33 18.60
CA PRO A 17 5.91 2.36 19.58
C PRO A 17 5.25 0.98 19.48
N ARG A 18 3.93 0.92 19.34
CA ARG A 18 3.19 -0.34 19.16
C ARG A 18 3.65 -1.10 17.92
N ALA A 19 3.82 -0.42 16.80
CA ALA A 19 4.33 -1.02 15.56
C ALA A 19 5.74 -1.59 15.77
N LEU A 20 6.65 -0.79 16.34
CA LEU A 20 8.04 -1.20 16.60
C LEU A 20 8.14 -2.37 17.57
N ASP A 21 7.42 -2.32 18.70
CA ASP A 21 7.40 -3.39 19.70
C ASP A 21 6.90 -4.70 19.08
N SER A 22 5.90 -4.63 18.18
CA SER A 22 5.37 -5.80 17.48
C SER A 22 6.39 -6.44 16.53
N VAL A 23 7.27 -5.64 15.90
CA VAL A 23 8.36 -6.14 15.06
C VAL A 23 9.48 -6.73 15.91
N LEU A 24 9.84 -6.09 17.00
CA LEU A 24 10.86 -6.58 17.94
C LEU A 24 10.44 -7.89 18.63
N ALA A 25 9.13 -8.07 18.83
CA ALA A 25 8.55 -9.28 19.42
C ALA A 25 8.44 -10.47 18.43
N GLN A 26 8.78 -10.30 17.14
CA GLN A 26 8.67 -11.39 16.17
C GLN A 26 9.51 -12.61 16.56
N SER A 27 8.93 -13.81 16.45
CA SER A 27 9.64 -15.08 16.68
C SER A 27 10.72 -15.33 15.59
N TYR A 28 10.49 -14.91 14.36
CA TYR A 28 11.50 -14.83 13.31
C TYR A 28 12.07 -13.42 13.26
N LYS A 29 13.29 -13.23 13.77
CA LYS A 29 13.90 -11.90 13.83
C LYS A 29 14.18 -11.35 12.43
N PRO A 30 13.75 -10.12 12.12
CA PRO A 30 14.11 -9.47 10.87
C PRO A 30 15.64 -9.22 10.83
N PHE A 31 16.17 -9.15 9.61
CA PHE A 31 17.57 -8.81 9.38
C PHE A 31 17.88 -7.36 9.77
N GLU A 32 16.95 -6.46 9.48
CA GLU A 32 17.00 -5.04 9.86
C GLU A 32 15.59 -4.46 9.97
N ILE A 33 15.46 -3.39 10.74
CA ILE A 33 14.27 -2.56 10.86
C ILE A 33 14.65 -1.16 10.44
N ILE A 34 13.96 -0.60 9.46
CA ILE A 34 14.21 0.72 8.90
C ILE A 34 12.95 1.56 9.09
N VAL A 35 13.04 2.60 9.90
CA VAL A 35 12.00 3.62 10.01
C VAL A 35 12.37 4.80 9.13
N ILE A 36 11.44 5.27 8.33
CA ILE A 36 11.62 6.42 7.45
C ILE A 36 10.70 7.52 7.94
N ASP A 37 11.30 8.56 8.53
CA ASP A 37 10.56 9.74 8.98
C ASP A 37 10.35 10.73 7.84
N ASP A 38 9.10 11.11 7.62
CA ASP A 38 8.71 12.05 6.56
C ASP A 38 8.52 13.48 7.11
N GLY A 39 9.37 13.87 8.06
CA GLY A 39 9.43 15.24 8.59
C GLY A 39 8.55 15.47 9.80
N SER A 40 8.54 14.55 10.74
CA SER A 40 7.77 14.66 11.99
C SER A 40 8.22 15.84 12.85
N SER A 41 7.25 16.52 13.47
CA SER A 41 7.44 17.65 14.38
C SER A 41 6.89 17.41 15.79
N ASP A 42 6.28 16.25 16.05
CA ASP A 42 5.61 15.89 17.30
C ASP A 42 6.53 15.23 18.34
N GLY A 43 7.85 15.10 18.04
CA GLY A 43 8.84 14.40 18.87
C GLY A 43 8.95 12.90 18.54
N THR A 44 8.41 12.44 17.40
CA THR A 44 8.57 11.06 16.90
C THR A 44 10.06 10.68 16.80
N ILE A 45 10.90 11.54 16.19
CA ILE A 45 12.34 11.29 16.01
C ILE A 45 13.05 11.09 17.35
N ASP A 46 12.81 11.97 18.32
CA ASP A 46 13.45 11.91 19.65
C ASP A 46 13.03 10.64 20.41
N MET A 47 11.75 10.27 20.29
CA MET A 47 11.21 9.05 20.86
C MET A 47 11.92 7.81 20.27
N ILE A 48 12.13 7.74 18.93
CA ILE A 48 12.84 6.63 18.28
C ILE A 48 14.28 6.57 18.79
N LYS A 49 15.01 7.69 18.75
CA LYS A 49 16.41 7.74 19.17
C LYS A 49 16.60 7.33 20.62
N SER A 50 15.69 7.69 21.50
CA SER A 50 15.78 7.37 22.93
C SER A 50 15.37 5.96 23.30
N LYS A 51 14.27 5.45 22.71
CA LYS A 51 13.69 4.14 23.10
C LYS A 51 14.12 2.98 22.20
N TYR A 52 14.52 3.25 20.95
CA TYR A 52 14.82 2.24 19.94
C TYR A 52 16.15 2.48 19.24
N PRO A 53 17.27 2.59 19.98
CA PRO A 53 18.59 2.98 19.42
C PRO A 53 19.16 1.98 18.41
N SER A 54 18.67 0.74 18.39
CA SER A 54 19.10 -0.29 17.43
C SER A 54 18.36 -0.22 16.07
N ILE A 55 17.32 0.59 15.97
CA ILE A 55 16.53 0.72 14.73
C ILE A 55 17.21 1.75 13.82
N LYS A 56 17.33 1.39 12.54
CA LYS A 56 17.85 2.31 11.53
C LYS A 56 16.80 3.38 11.22
N LEU A 57 17.04 4.60 11.67
CA LEU A 57 16.21 5.75 11.37
C LEU A 57 16.79 6.49 10.16
N LEU A 58 15.94 6.74 9.16
CA LEU A 58 16.23 7.54 7.98
C LEU A 58 15.21 8.68 7.89
N GLU A 59 15.61 9.78 7.28
CA GLU A 59 14.70 10.86 6.90
C GLU A 59 14.40 10.75 5.39
N SER A 60 13.16 10.96 4.98
CA SER A 60 12.77 10.93 3.56
C SER A 60 13.47 12.02 2.74
N LEU A 61 13.88 13.10 3.41
CA LEU A 61 14.74 14.15 2.89
C LEU A 61 15.75 14.62 3.93
N LYS A 62 16.95 14.98 3.49
CA LYS A 62 17.85 15.79 4.34
C LYS A 62 17.21 17.18 4.52
N PRO A 63 17.01 17.66 5.75
CA PRO A 63 16.50 19.00 5.95
C PRO A 63 17.49 19.99 5.32
N SER A 64 17.05 20.72 4.30
CA SER A 64 17.77 21.91 3.91
C SER A 64 17.58 22.91 5.06
N LYS A 65 18.66 23.48 5.57
CA LYS A 65 18.68 24.39 6.74
C LYS A 65 17.80 25.65 6.62
N SER A 66 16.95 25.77 5.61
CA SER A 66 16.28 26.99 5.17
C SER A 66 14.75 26.89 5.02
N LEU A 67 14.05 25.83 5.42
CA LEU A 67 12.62 25.74 5.13
C LEU A 67 11.73 25.99 6.36
N LYS A 68 11.35 27.26 6.54
CA LYS A 68 10.02 27.58 7.08
C LYS A 68 8.99 27.00 6.09
N GLY A 69 8.27 25.91 6.47
CA GLY A 69 7.23 25.30 5.66
C GLY A 69 7.61 23.93 5.05
N TYR A 70 8.21 23.03 5.83
CA TYR A 70 8.36 21.64 5.43
C TYR A 70 6.98 21.01 5.26
N SER A 71 6.72 20.45 4.08
CA SER A 71 5.53 19.62 3.81
C SER A 71 5.99 18.17 3.62
N PRO A 72 5.31 17.18 4.24
CA PRO A 72 5.63 15.78 4.05
C PRO A 72 5.56 15.40 2.56
N LYS A 73 6.49 14.58 2.11
CA LYS A 73 6.54 14.11 0.72
C LYS A 73 5.54 13.00 0.42
N GLY A 74 5.03 12.37 1.46
CA GLY A 74 4.05 11.31 1.38
C GLY A 74 4.62 9.91 1.57
N VAL A 75 3.72 8.99 1.91
CA VAL A 75 4.03 7.61 2.28
C VAL A 75 4.77 6.84 1.18
N SER A 76 4.49 7.13 -0.10
CA SER A 76 5.18 6.53 -1.25
C SER A 76 6.68 6.83 -1.23
N VAL A 77 7.04 8.10 -1.02
CA VAL A 77 8.46 8.52 -0.96
C VAL A 77 9.15 7.83 0.21
N ALA A 78 8.53 7.83 1.39
CA ALA A 78 9.11 7.20 2.57
C ALA A 78 9.32 5.69 2.35
N ARG A 79 8.31 4.95 1.83
CA ARG A 79 8.47 3.52 1.52
C ARG A 79 9.56 3.28 0.47
N ASN A 80 9.62 4.10 -0.58
CA ASN A 80 10.63 3.98 -1.63
C ASN A 80 12.06 4.19 -1.11
N VAL A 81 12.26 5.17 -0.23
CA VAL A 81 13.54 5.36 0.45
C VAL A 81 13.92 4.12 1.27
N GLY A 82 12.99 3.58 2.05
CA GLY A 82 13.21 2.38 2.84
C GLY A 82 13.56 1.16 2.00
N ILE A 83 12.82 0.91 0.90
CA ILE A 83 13.06 -0.20 -0.02
C ILE A 83 14.44 -0.08 -0.68
N LYS A 84 14.80 1.11 -1.17
CA LYS A 84 16.11 1.37 -1.80
C LYS A 84 17.27 1.17 -0.81
N GLN A 85 17.09 1.54 0.46
CA GLN A 85 18.11 1.47 1.50
C GLN A 85 18.15 0.13 2.24
N SER A 86 17.24 -0.79 1.92
CA SER A 86 17.19 -2.12 2.52
C SER A 86 18.29 -3.02 1.98
N LYS A 87 18.85 -3.86 2.88
CA LYS A 87 19.90 -4.83 2.59
C LYS A 87 19.41 -6.28 2.57
N GLY A 88 18.17 -6.51 2.97
CA GLY A 88 17.52 -7.82 2.89
C GLY A 88 17.05 -8.13 1.48
N ASP A 89 16.90 -9.41 1.19
CA ASP A 89 16.36 -9.92 -0.08
C ASP A 89 14.82 -9.79 -0.11
N TRP A 90 14.22 -9.71 1.06
CA TRP A 90 12.78 -9.60 1.26
C TRP A 90 12.42 -8.33 1.99
N ILE A 91 11.36 -7.68 1.54
CA ILE A 91 10.82 -6.45 2.10
C ILE A 91 9.48 -6.78 2.78
N ALA A 92 9.39 -6.53 4.07
CA ALA A 92 8.15 -6.54 4.82
C ALA A 92 7.75 -5.08 5.10
N LEU A 93 6.53 -4.72 4.71
CA LEU A 93 6.00 -3.38 4.95
C LEU A 93 5.17 -3.37 6.23
N LEU A 94 5.24 -2.29 7.01
CA LEU A 94 4.38 -2.08 8.17
C LEU A 94 4.03 -0.60 8.27
N ASP A 95 2.75 -0.28 8.33
CA ASP A 95 2.28 1.08 8.60
C ASP A 95 2.46 1.43 10.08
N SER A 96 2.83 2.66 10.38
CA SER A 96 3.24 3.10 11.73
C SER A 96 2.11 3.12 12.77
N ASP A 97 0.89 2.82 12.36
CA ASP A 97 -0.30 2.70 13.21
C ASP A 97 -0.82 1.27 13.34
N ASP A 98 -0.25 0.30 12.61
CA ASP A 98 -0.62 -1.11 12.65
C ASP A 98 0.24 -1.92 13.65
N GLU A 99 -0.13 -3.19 13.87
CA GLU A 99 0.55 -4.12 14.78
C GLU A 99 0.60 -5.52 14.18
N TRP A 100 1.74 -6.19 14.24
CA TRP A 100 1.89 -7.58 13.88
C TRP A 100 1.67 -8.52 15.06
N THR A 101 1.14 -9.72 14.81
CA THR A 101 1.19 -10.81 15.79
C THR A 101 2.62 -11.38 15.85
N PRO A 102 3.06 -11.98 16.98
CA PRO A 102 4.44 -12.46 17.15
C PRO A 102 4.93 -13.45 16.10
N ASP A 103 4.02 -14.20 15.46
CA ASP A 103 4.36 -15.28 14.52
C ASP A 103 4.18 -14.91 13.05
N LYS A 104 3.93 -13.63 12.73
CA LYS A 104 3.67 -13.24 11.34
C LYS A 104 4.83 -13.60 10.40
N LEU A 105 6.04 -13.18 10.73
CA LEU A 105 7.19 -13.42 9.85
C LEU A 105 7.55 -14.90 9.74
N ILE A 106 7.53 -15.66 10.84
CA ILE A 106 7.86 -17.10 10.78
C ILE A 106 6.88 -17.86 9.90
N LYS A 107 5.58 -17.57 10.01
CA LYS A 107 4.54 -18.21 9.22
C LYS A 107 4.64 -17.88 7.73
N GLN A 108 4.91 -16.61 7.40
CA GLN A 108 5.15 -16.21 6.01
C GLN A 108 6.42 -16.86 5.42
N VAL A 109 7.51 -16.93 6.20
CA VAL A 109 8.74 -17.63 5.79
C VAL A 109 8.47 -19.12 5.55
N GLN A 110 7.70 -19.78 6.41
CA GLN A 110 7.32 -21.18 6.22
C GLN A 110 6.48 -21.39 4.97
N LEU A 111 5.51 -20.50 4.71
CA LEU A 111 4.70 -20.54 3.49
C LEU A 111 5.56 -20.39 2.24
N LEU A 112 6.45 -19.42 2.20
CA LEU A 112 7.34 -19.19 1.06
C LEU A 112 8.32 -20.35 0.82
N LYS A 113 8.86 -20.96 1.89
CA LYS A 113 9.72 -22.14 1.77
C LYS A 113 9.00 -23.38 1.23
N LYS A 114 7.69 -23.51 1.48
CA LYS A 114 6.87 -24.60 0.94
C LYS A 114 6.46 -24.36 -0.52
N ASN A 115 6.56 -23.13 -1.01
CA ASN A 115 6.17 -22.72 -2.36
C ASN A 115 7.35 -22.05 -3.05
N GLU A 116 8.35 -22.86 -3.40
CA GLU A 116 9.57 -22.39 -4.05
C GLU A 116 9.26 -21.62 -5.34
N GLY A 117 10.03 -20.56 -5.59
CA GLY A 117 9.81 -19.67 -6.73
C GLY A 117 8.77 -18.56 -6.49
N SER A 118 7.99 -18.64 -5.40
CA SER A 118 7.08 -17.55 -5.04
C SER A 118 7.84 -16.35 -4.52
N VAL A 119 7.44 -15.16 -4.97
CA VAL A 119 8.13 -13.87 -4.69
C VAL A 119 7.29 -12.89 -3.89
N PHE A 120 6.04 -13.26 -3.58
CA PHE A 120 5.13 -12.41 -2.82
C PHE A 120 4.13 -13.23 -2.00
N CYS A 121 3.97 -12.88 -0.74
CA CYS A 121 2.87 -13.37 0.08
C CYS A 121 2.26 -12.27 0.94
N HIS A 122 0.98 -12.43 1.29
CA HIS A 122 0.26 -11.58 2.23
C HIS A 122 -0.62 -12.41 3.18
N THR A 123 -1.16 -11.75 4.21
CA THR A 123 -1.92 -12.40 5.28
C THR A 123 -3.29 -11.78 5.45
N ASN A 124 -4.14 -12.44 6.24
CA ASN A 124 -5.37 -11.85 6.73
C ASN A 124 -5.10 -10.88 7.89
N GLU A 125 -6.11 -10.08 8.27
CA GLU A 125 -5.98 -8.99 9.24
C GLU A 125 -7.24 -8.81 10.08
N ILE A 126 -7.08 -8.35 11.31
CA ILE A 126 -8.15 -7.91 12.21
C ILE A 126 -8.25 -6.39 12.10
N TRP A 127 -9.46 -5.87 11.96
CA TRP A 127 -9.71 -4.43 11.97
C TRP A 127 -10.14 -3.96 13.35
N ILE A 128 -9.49 -2.91 13.83
CA ILE A 128 -9.81 -2.25 15.10
C ILE A 128 -10.13 -0.79 14.78
N ARG A 129 -11.33 -0.33 15.16
CA ARG A 129 -11.75 1.06 15.02
C ARG A 129 -12.17 1.60 16.37
N ASN A 130 -11.56 2.71 16.80
CA ASN A 130 -11.81 3.30 18.12
C ASN A 130 -11.70 2.27 19.27
N GLY A 131 -10.70 1.38 19.19
CA GLY A 131 -10.46 0.34 20.20
C GLY A 131 -11.36 -0.90 20.09
N ILE A 132 -12.34 -0.92 19.17
CA ILE A 132 -13.30 -2.02 19.02
C ILE A 132 -12.97 -2.82 17.75
N ARG A 133 -12.96 -4.16 17.86
CA ARG A 133 -12.84 -5.04 16.71
C ARG A 133 -14.08 -4.89 15.82
N VAL A 134 -13.88 -4.65 14.53
CA VAL A 134 -14.94 -4.60 13.53
C VAL A 134 -14.76 -5.72 12.50
N ASN A 135 -15.87 -6.31 12.07
CA ASN A 135 -15.84 -7.33 11.03
C ASN A 135 -15.67 -6.68 9.66
N GLN A 136 -14.84 -7.31 8.84
CA GLN A 136 -14.68 -6.90 7.45
C GLN A 136 -15.95 -7.26 6.65
N HIS A 137 -16.36 -6.37 5.74
CA HIS A 137 -17.40 -6.72 4.77
C HIS A 137 -16.87 -7.78 3.79
N LYS A 138 -17.76 -8.61 3.24
CA LYS A 138 -17.42 -9.65 2.23
C LYS A 138 -16.60 -9.10 1.05
N LYS A 139 -16.85 -7.85 0.64
CA LYS A 139 -16.07 -7.18 -0.41
C LYS A 139 -14.58 -7.04 -0.11
N HIS A 140 -14.14 -7.15 1.15
CA HIS A 140 -12.74 -7.08 1.55
C HIS A 140 -12.09 -8.47 1.70
N GLN A 141 -12.77 -9.52 1.26
CA GLN A 141 -12.20 -10.86 1.23
C GLN A 141 -10.87 -10.85 0.47
N LYS A 142 -9.88 -11.54 1.03
CA LYS A 142 -8.53 -11.65 0.46
C LYS A 142 -8.40 -12.96 -0.30
N TYR A 143 -7.48 -12.99 -1.25
CA TYR A 143 -7.28 -14.12 -2.17
C TYR A 143 -5.80 -14.39 -2.40
N GLY A 144 -5.48 -15.61 -2.87
CA GLY A 144 -4.17 -16.00 -3.39
C GLY A 144 -4.27 -16.47 -4.84
N GLY A 145 -3.13 -16.66 -5.48
CA GLY A 145 -3.03 -17.01 -6.89
C GLY A 145 -2.94 -15.78 -7.81
N TYR A 146 -3.47 -15.88 -9.02
CA TYR A 146 -3.54 -14.79 -10.00
C TYR A 146 -4.78 -13.93 -9.72
N ILE A 147 -4.64 -12.95 -8.84
CA ILE A 147 -5.74 -12.15 -8.29
C ILE A 147 -5.86 -10.74 -8.89
N PHE A 148 -5.35 -10.51 -10.09
CA PHE A 148 -5.43 -9.20 -10.72
C PHE A 148 -6.87 -8.68 -10.81
N LYS A 149 -7.79 -9.53 -11.27
CA LYS A 149 -9.22 -9.18 -11.43
C LYS A 149 -9.87 -8.83 -10.08
N GLU A 150 -9.53 -9.56 -9.03
CA GLU A 150 -10.01 -9.33 -7.67
C GLU A 150 -9.49 -8.01 -7.08
N CYS A 151 -8.34 -7.51 -7.57
CA CYS A 151 -7.75 -6.26 -7.12
C CYS A 151 -8.31 -5.02 -7.84
N LEU A 152 -9.12 -5.16 -8.91
CA LEU A 152 -9.57 -4.04 -9.72
C LEU A 152 -10.59 -3.13 -9.00
N ASP A 153 -11.47 -3.68 -8.18
CA ASP A 153 -12.54 -2.91 -7.52
C ASP A 153 -12.04 -2.12 -6.30
N ILE A 154 -11.22 -2.74 -5.45
CA ILE A 154 -10.68 -2.15 -4.22
C ILE A 154 -9.28 -2.67 -3.92
N CYS A 155 -8.56 -1.98 -3.03
CA CYS A 155 -7.30 -2.49 -2.49
C CYS A 155 -7.55 -3.72 -1.60
N ARG A 156 -7.07 -4.90 -2.02
CA ARG A 156 -7.25 -6.19 -1.33
C ARG A 156 -6.10 -6.54 -0.41
N ILE A 157 -4.94 -5.96 -0.63
CA ILE A 157 -3.72 -6.25 0.11
C ILE A 157 -3.33 -5.02 0.90
N SER A 158 -3.28 -5.13 2.23
CA SER A 158 -2.74 -4.06 3.07
C SER A 158 -1.21 -4.11 3.05
N PRO A 159 -0.51 -2.98 2.94
CA PRO A 159 0.95 -2.96 3.00
C PRO A 159 1.50 -3.72 4.21
N SER A 160 0.91 -3.54 5.39
CA SER A 160 1.32 -4.23 6.64
C SER A 160 1.24 -5.76 6.55
N SER A 161 0.47 -6.32 5.59
CA SER A 161 0.36 -7.78 5.39
C SER A 161 1.44 -8.34 4.45
N ALA A 162 2.05 -7.50 3.64
CA ALA A 162 2.90 -7.89 2.54
C ALA A 162 4.31 -8.32 2.98
N LEU A 163 4.80 -9.40 2.35
CA LEU A 163 6.21 -9.79 2.34
C LEU A 163 6.60 -10.07 0.88
N ILE A 164 7.52 -9.28 0.34
CA ILE A 164 7.79 -9.15 -1.10
C ILE A 164 9.28 -9.38 -1.34
N HIS A 165 9.63 -10.21 -2.32
CA HIS A 165 11.01 -10.34 -2.75
C HIS A 165 11.46 -9.07 -3.50
N LYS A 166 12.67 -8.61 -3.22
CA LYS A 166 13.17 -7.32 -3.71
C LYS A 166 13.20 -7.23 -5.25
N SER A 167 13.40 -8.36 -5.94
CA SER A 167 13.39 -8.42 -7.41
C SER A 167 12.08 -7.93 -8.05
N ILE A 168 10.94 -8.01 -7.35
CA ILE A 168 9.68 -7.46 -7.87
C ILE A 168 9.82 -5.97 -8.14
N PHE A 169 10.46 -5.22 -7.24
CA PHE A 169 10.63 -3.78 -7.41
C PHE A 169 11.58 -3.40 -8.55
N GLU A 170 12.47 -4.32 -8.93
CA GLU A 170 13.38 -4.14 -10.08
C GLU A 170 12.61 -4.28 -11.41
N HIS A 171 11.62 -5.18 -11.48
CA HIS A 171 10.84 -5.43 -12.68
C HIS A 171 9.59 -4.54 -12.80
N ILE A 172 8.86 -4.38 -11.70
CA ILE A 172 7.56 -3.68 -11.67
C ILE A 172 7.72 -2.20 -11.32
N GLY A 173 8.84 -1.82 -10.71
CA GLY A 173 9.07 -0.49 -10.17
C GLY A 173 8.53 -0.33 -8.74
N LEU A 174 8.79 0.84 -8.19
CA LEU A 174 8.46 1.22 -6.82
C LEU A 174 7.04 1.80 -6.71
N PHE A 175 6.68 2.30 -5.51
CA PHE A 175 5.45 3.08 -5.31
C PHE A 175 5.46 4.35 -6.16
N ASP A 176 4.31 4.72 -6.71
CA ASP A 176 4.16 5.96 -7.47
C ASP A 176 4.09 7.16 -6.52
N GLU A 177 5.13 7.98 -6.53
CA GLU A 177 5.26 9.16 -5.66
C GLU A 177 4.31 10.30 -6.04
N SER A 178 3.67 10.24 -7.21
CA SER A 178 2.65 11.21 -7.64
C SER A 178 1.27 10.93 -7.04
N LEU A 179 1.06 9.75 -6.45
CA LEU A 179 -0.19 9.35 -5.82
C LEU A 179 -0.15 9.71 -4.33
N LYS A 180 -1.02 10.62 -3.91
CA LYS A 180 -1.16 11.01 -2.50
C LYS A 180 -1.80 9.91 -1.66
N VAL A 181 -2.68 9.13 -2.29
CA VAL A 181 -3.39 7.96 -1.71
C VAL A 181 -3.57 6.90 -2.79
N CYS A 182 -3.92 5.68 -2.40
CA CYS A 182 -4.05 4.51 -3.29
C CYS A 182 -2.74 4.13 -4.01
N GLU A 183 -1.60 4.52 -3.47
CA GLU A 183 -0.28 4.12 -3.95
C GLU A 183 -0.05 2.60 -3.83
N ASP A 184 -0.67 2.01 -2.81
CA ASP A 184 -0.70 0.56 -2.59
C ASP A 184 -1.56 -0.15 -3.65
N TYR A 185 -2.74 0.37 -3.94
CA TYR A 185 -3.60 -0.13 -4.99
C TYR A 185 -2.90 -0.12 -6.36
N ASP A 186 -2.24 0.98 -6.74
CA ASP A 186 -1.44 1.09 -7.97
C ASP A 186 -0.34 0.02 -8.03
N LEU A 187 0.41 -0.14 -6.95
CA LEU A 187 1.50 -1.13 -6.90
C LEU A 187 0.95 -2.56 -7.01
N TRP A 188 -0.15 -2.87 -6.31
CA TRP A 188 -0.74 -4.21 -6.35
C TRP A 188 -1.29 -4.55 -7.73
N LEU A 189 -1.89 -3.62 -8.46
CA LEU A 189 -2.31 -3.84 -9.84
C LEU A 189 -1.12 -4.22 -10.72
N ARG A 190 0.00 -3.50 -10.62
CA ARG A 190 1.20 -3.79 -11.40
C ARG A 190 1.84 -5.13 -11.02
N ILE A 191 1.86 -5.50 -9.77
CA ILE A 191 2.42 -6.79 -9.33
C ILE A 191 1.50 -7.93 -9.74
N THR A 192 0.20 -7.87 -9.42
CA THR A 192 -0.73 -8.97 -9.63
C THR A 192 -1.09 -9.22 -11.10
N SER A 193 -0.80 -8.26 -11.98
CA SER A 193 -0.90 -8.50 -13.43
C SER A 193 0.14 -9.49 -13.95
N ASN A 194 1.29 -9.63 -13.26
CA ASN A 194 2.40 -10.44 -13.72
C ASN A 194 2.75 -11.60 -12.77
N TYR A 195 2.46 -11.48 -11.49
CA TYR A 195 2.88 -12.44 -10.48
C TYR A 195 1.69 -13.01 -9.71
N PRO A 196 1.64 -14.33 -9.48
CA PRO A 196 0.76 -14.90 -8.49
C PRO A 196 1.21 -14.49 -7.09
N VAL A 197 0.25 -14.34 -6.17
CA VAL A 197 0.54 -14.04 -4.77
C VAL A 197 0.10 -15.20 -3.88
N LEU A 198 0.89 -15.52 -2.86
CA LEU A 198 0.48 -16.47 -1.84
C LEU A 198 -0.38 -15.75 -0.80
N PHE A 199 -1.47 -16.37 -0.41
CA PHE A 199 -2.32 -15.88 0.66
C PHE A 199 -2.27 -16.85 1.85
N LEU A 200 -1.88 -16.34 3.01
CA LEU A 200 -1.95 -17.04 4.27
C LEU A 200 -3.21 -16.58 5.02
N ASP A 201 -4.26 -17.42 5.02
CA ASP A 201 -5.53 -17.09 5.67
C ASP A 201 -5.44 -17.21 7.19
N GLU A 202 -4.55 -16.43 7.78
CA GLU A 202 -4.39 -16.28 9.20
C GLU A 202 -4.38 -14.79 9.57
N PHE A 203 -5.02 -14.45 10.67
CA PHE A 203 -5.10 -13.07 11.19
C PHE A 203 -3.80 -12.68 11.89
N LEU A 204 -2.83 -12.22 11.11
CA LEU A 204 -1.47 -11.93 11.60
C LEU A 204 -1.18 -10.44 11.76
N ILE A 205 -2.18 -9.59 11.50
CA ILE A 205 -2.09 -8.14 11.65
C ILE A 205 -3.31 -7.64 12.40
N LYS A 206 -3.10 -6.64 13.25
CA LYS A 206 -4.14 -5.77 13.78
C LYS A 206 -4.02 -4.42 13.08
N LYS A 207 -5.00 -4.09 12.25
CA LYS A 207 -5.07 -2.83 11.52
C LYS A 207 -5.93 -1.85 12.30
N TYR A 208 -5.32 -0.74 12.71
CA TYR A 208 -6.00 0.29 13.48
C TYR A 208 -6.49 1.41 12.57
N GLY A 209 -7.71 1.86 12.81
CA GLY A 209 -8.32 2.94 12.04
C GLY A 209 -9.35 3.71 12.85
N GLY A 210 -9.95 4.72 12.22
CA GLY A 210 -10.93 5.60 12.87
C GLY A 210 -10.36 6.95 13.30
N HIS A 211 -9.03 7.14 13.27
CA HIS A 211 -8.41 8.42 13.55
C HIS A 211 -8.66 9.44 12.41
N GLU A 212 -8.56 10.74 12.74
CA GLU A 212 -8.94 11.82 11.84
C GLU A 212 -7.98 11.97 10.65
N ASP A 213 -6.71 11.73 10.87
CA ASP A 213 -5.62 11.86 9.89
C ASP A 213 -5.41 10.63 8.99
N GLN A 214 -6.43 9.78 8.89
CA GLN A 214 -6.40 8.59 8.04
C GLN A 214 -6.40 8.99 6.56
N LEU A 215 -5.40 8.53 5.77
CA LEU A 215 -5.26 8.87 4.35
C LEU A 215 -6.50 8.52 3.51
N SER A 216 -7.26 7.51 3.91
CA SER A 216 -8.51 7.12 3.23
C SER A 216 -9.66 8.14 3.39
N LYS A 217 -9.51 9.15 4.26
CA LYS A 217 -10.49 10.24 4.47
C LYS A 217 -10.17 11.49 3.65
N THR A 218 -9.38 11.37 2.59
CA THR A 218 -9.04 12.53 1.74
C THR A 218 -10.30 13.24 1.22
N PRO A 219 -10.37 14.59 1.27
CA PRO A 219 -11.53 15.35 0.82
C PRO A 219 -11.86 15.14 -0.67
N GLU A 220 -10.85 14.87 -1.48
CA GLU A 220 -10.99 14.62 -2.92
C GLU A 220 -11.61 13.25 -3.24
N GLY A 221 -11.67 12.35 -2.25
CA GLY A 221 -12.13 10.97 -2.40
C GLY A 221 -11.09 10.05 -3.06
N ILE A 222 -11.06 8.80 -2.60
CA ILE A 222 -10.09 7.79 -3.07
C ILE A 222 -10.38 7.27 -4.49
N GLU A 223 -11.61 7.39 -4.98
CA GLU A 223 -12.00 6.83 -6.28
C GLU A 223 -11.28 7.53 -7.45
N GLN A 224 -10.97 8.81 -7.37
CA GLN A 224 -10.20 9.50 -8.41
C GLN A 224 -8.79 8.88 -8.57
N TYR A 225 -8.16 8.52 -7.48
CA TYR A 225 -6.84 7.89 -7.50
C TYR A 225 -6.89 6.45 -8.00
N ARG A 226 -7.97 5.70 -7.72
CA ARG A 226 -8.19 4.37 -8.30
C ARG A 226 -8.43 4.46 -9.81
N ILE A 227 -9.23 5.42 -10.28
CA ILE A 227 -9.42 5.69 -11.71
C ILE A 227 -8.06 5.99 -12.37
N LYS A 228 -7.25 6.88 -11.77
CA LYS A 228 -5.91 7.21 -12.28
C LYS A 228 -4.99 5.98 -12.35
N SER A 229 -5.03 5.12 -11.34
CA SER A 229 -4.23 3.87 -11.33
C SER A 229 -4.70 2.87 -12.39
N LEU A 230 -6.01 2.77 -12.63
CA LEU A 230 -6.56 1.92 -13.70
C LEU A 230 -6.17 2.46 -15.08
N GLU A 231 -6.27 3.75 -15.32
CA GLU A 231 -5.82 4.38 -16.57
C GLU A 231 -4.33 4.13 -16.80
N LYS A 232 -3.52 4.26 -15.77
CA LYS A 232 -2.07 4.03 -15.82
C LYS A 232 -1.73 2.58 -16.17
N ILE A 233 -2.35 1.59 -15.51
CA ILE A 233 -2.06 0.18 -15.80
C ILE A 233 -2.54 -0.22 -17.20
N MET A 234 -3.65 0.31 -17.67
CA MET A 234 -4.16 0.08 -19.05
C MET A 234 -3.26 0.71 -20.11
N SER A 235 -2.57 1.79 -19.81
CA SER A 235 -1.60 2.42 -20.71
C SER A 235 -0.22 1.78 -20.64
N SER A 236 -0.05 0.73 -19.82
CA SER A 236 1.20 -0.02 -19.69
C SER A 236 1.17 -1.28 -20.58
N ASN A 237 2.35 -1.83 -20.87
CA ASN A 237 2.49 -3.10 -21.59
C ASN A 237 2.45 -4.32 -20.64
N LEU A 238 1.89 -4.17 -19.44
CA LEU A 238 1.89 -5.22 -18.42
C LEU A 238 0.71 -6.18 -18.50
N LEU A 239 -0.37 -5.80 -19.19
CA LEU A 239 -1.63 -6.54 -19.20
C LEU A 239 -1.71 -7.49 -20.40
N SER A 240 -2.25 -8.69 -20.16
CA SER A 240 -2.81 -9.52 -21.23
C SER A 240 -4.14 -8.92 -21.73
N GLU A 241 -4.62 -9.34 -22.90
CA GLU A 241 -5.90 -8.90 -23.45
C GLU A 241 -7.07 -9.10 -22.47
N SER A 242 -7.13 -10.27 -21.81
CA SER A 242 -8.20 -10.56 -20.84
C SER A 242 -8.12 -9.70 -19.58
N GLN A 243 -6.91 -9.33 -19.15
CA GLN A 243 -6.68 -8.42 -18.04
C GLN A 243 -7.02 -6.97 -18.42
N PHE A 244 -6.65 -6.56 -19.62
CA PHE A 244 -7.00 -5.26 -20.18
C PHE A 244 -8.51 -5.08 -20.25
N GLN A 245 -9.24 -6.07 -20.79
CA GLN A 245 -10.70 -6.00 -20.88
C GLN A 245 -11.32 -5.90 -19.47
N ALA A 246 -10.89 -6.69 -18.51
CA ALA A 246 -11.38 -6.62 -17.15
C ALA A 246 -11.08 -5.26 -16.48
N ALA A 247 -9.90 -4.69 -16.69
CA ALA A 247 -9.53 -3.38 -16.18
C ALA A 247 -10.35 -2.27 -16.83
N LYS A 248 -10.61 -2.36 -18.15
CA LYS A 248 -11.47 -1.44 -18.93
C LYS A 248 -12.89 -1.42 -18.39
N ASP A 249 -13.49 -2.58 -18.18
CA ASP A 249 -14.86 -2.70 -17.66
C ASP A 249 -14.97 -2.09 -16.25
N MET A 250 -13.97 -2.35 -15.39
CA MET A 250 -13.92 -1.74 -14.07
C MET A 250 -13.70 -0.24 -14.13
N LEU A 251 -12.83 0.26 -15.00
CA LEU A 251 -12.60 1.69 -15.19
C LEU A 251 -13.87 2.42 -15.63
N ILE A 252 -14.58 1.89 -16.63
CA ILE A 252 -15.84 2.45 -17.10
C ILE A 252 -16.87 2.48 -15.96
N THR A 253 -16.99 1.39 -15.19
CA THR A 253 -17.87 1.32 -14.03
C THR A 253 -17.55 2.42 -13.00
N LYS A 254 -16.28 2.60 -12.65
CA LYS A 254 -15.85 3.64 -11.69
C LYS A 254 -16.06 5.05 -12.22
N LEU A 255 -15.81 5.29 -13.51
CA LEU A 255 -16.07 6.58 -14.15
C LEU A 255 -17.57 6.91 -14.15
N GLN A 256 -18.45 5.94 -14.40
CA GLN A 256 -19.91 6.13 -14.33
C GLN A 256 -20.37 6.48 -12.92
N ILE A 257 -19.89 5.75 -11.90
CA ILE A 257 -20.19 6.06 -10.49
C ILE A 257 -19.71 7.48 -10.13
N PHE A 258 -18.52 7.86 -10.58
CA PHE A 258 -17.96 9.19 -10.34
C PHE A 258 -18.77 10.28 -11.04
N ALA A 259 -19.16 10.07 -12.32
CA ALA A 259 -20.00 10.96 -13.11
C ALA A 259 -21.36 11.20 -12.42
N ASN A 260 -22.05 10.13 -12.00
CA ASN A 260 -23.32 10.22 -11.29
C ASN A 260 -23.19 11.04 -9.98
N GLY A 261 -22.04 10.96 -9.31
CA GLY A 261 -21.74 11.78 -8.13
C GLY A 261 -21.54 13.26 -8.46
N LEU A 262 -20.95 13.57 -9.60
CA LEU A 262 -20.79 14.96 -10.10
C LEU A 262 -22.11 15.57 -10.51
N GLU A 263 -22.95 14.82 -11.23
CA GLU A 263 -24.29 15.23 -11.64
C GLU A 263 -25.16 15.59 -10.42
N LYS A 264 -25.22 14.73 -9.42
CA LYS A 264 -25.94 14.99 -8.16
C LYS A 264 -25.48 16.25 -7.43
N ARG A 265 -24.21 16.63 -7.57
CA ARG A 265 -23.61 17.85 -7.03
C ARG A 265 -23.68 19.05 -7.96
N GLN A 266 -24.37 18.91 -9.11
CA GLN A 266 -24.53 19.94 -10.15
C GLN A 266 -23.20 20.46 -10.73
N LYS A 267 -22.14 19.63 -10.74
CA LYS A 267 -20.84 19.95 -11.31
C LYS A 267 -20.79 19.59 -12.81
N ILE A 268 -21.53 20.35 -13.61
CA ILE A 268 -21.83 20.00 -15.02
C ILE A 268 -20.58 19.93 -15.89
N ASP A 269 -19.63 20.84 -15.75
CA ASP A 269 -18.40 20.84 -16.57
C ASP A 269 -17.51 19.63 -16.28
N GLU A 270 -17.36 19.31 -14.99
CA GLU A 270 -16.62 18.09 -14.56
C GLU A 270 -17.35 16.83 -15.05
N PHE A 271 -18.68 16.78 -14.94
CA PHE A 271 -19.50 15.69 -15.46
C PHE A 271 -19.27 15.48 -16.96
N ASN A 272 -19.38 16.54 -17.79
CA ASN A 272 -19.17 16.47 -19.23
C ASN A 272 -17.77 15.98 -19.58
N THR A 273 -16.77 16.37 -18.80
CA THR A 273 -15.38 15.92 -18.96
C THR A 273 -15.28 14.41 -18.72
N ILE A 274 -15.91 13.90 -17.66
CA ILE A 274 -15.92 12.47 -17.35
C ILE A 274 -16.69 11.68 -18.40
N GLN A 275 -17.81 12.20 -18.93
CA GLN A 275 -18.56 11.55 -20.00
C GLN A 275 -17.70 11.38 -21.28
N LYS A 276 -16.92 12.39 -21.67
CA LYS A 276 -15.97 12.28 -22.79
C LYS A 276 -14.91 11.21 -22.52
N LYS A 277 -14.43 11.12 -21.29
CA LYS A 277 -13.46 10.11 -20.88
C LYS A 277 -14.05 8.68 -20.94
N ILE A 278 -15.31 8.50 -20.53
CA ILE A 278 -16.04 7.22 -20.68
C ILE A 278 -16.11 6.82 -22.16
N GLN A 279 -16.53 7.73 -23.04
CA GLN A 279 -16.62 7.44 -24.48
C GLN A 279 -15.25 7.10 -25.10
N TYR A 280 -14.19 7.79 -24.68
CA TYR A 280 -12.84 7.46 -25.09
C TYR A 280 -12.48 6.02 -24.72
N TRP A 281 -12.67 5.61 -23.46
CA TRP A 281 -12.32 4.27 -23.01
C TRP A 281 -13.20 3.16 -23.60
N ILE A 282 -14.47 3.43 -23.90
CA ILE A 282 -15.34 2.49 -24.61
C ILE A 282 -14.73 2.13 -25.96
N ASN A 283 -14.18 3.10 -26.69
CA ASN A 283 -13.67 2.93 -28.05
C ASN A 283 -12.22 2.40 -28.11
N ILE A 284 -11.48 2.39 -26.98
CA ILE A 284 -10.12 1.86 -26.93
C ILE A 284 -10.16 0.32 -27.01
N SER A 285 -9.32 -0.24 -27.87
CA SER A 285 -9.05 -1.68 -27.94
C SER A 285 -7.67 -2.01 -27.39
N PHE A 286 -7.47 -3.26 -27.01
CA PHE A 286 -6.16 -3.78 -26.67
C PHE A 286 -5.28 -3.70 -27.93
N LEU A 287 -4.15 -3.03 -27.80
CA LEU A 287 -3.15 -2.94 -28.85
C LEU A 287 -2.08 -4.00 -28.56
N ASN A 288 -1.91 -4.94 -29.50
CA ASN A 288 -0.81 -5.91 -29.49
C ASN A 288 0.55 -5.24 -29.68
#